data_d5eca69c4916b509e7b21d27fd21c6da
#
_entry.id   d5eca69c4916b509e7b21d27fd21c6da
#
_cell.length_a   1.000
_cell.length_b   1.000
_cell.length_c   1.000
_cell.angle_alpha   90.00
_cell.angle_beta   90.00
_cell.angle_gamma   90.00
#
_symmetry.space_group_name_H-M   'P 1'
#
loop_
_entity.id
_entity.type
_entity.pdbx_description
1 polymer ?
#
loop_
_entity_poly.entity_id
_entity_poly.type
_entity_poly.pdbx_seq_one_letter_code
_entity_poly.pdbx_strand_id
1 'polypeptide(L)'
;LVGSEMCIRDRNNVKRFKEQLHSLGYSFDWDREINTTDPSYYKWTQWIFLKLFKAGLAYKKEMPINWCTSCKVGLANEEVVNGVCERCGAPVVRKVKSEWMLKITDYAEKLLEGLNDVDYIERVKVSQKNWIGKSQGAEVDFAIAGKEDKLRVYTTRCDTLFGATYMVVSPEHPIIDKYKDELKNWDAIAAYREEAAKKSDFERSELAKDKTGVEIDGLMAVNPVTGKEIPIWISDYVLMSYGTGAIMAVPAHDERDWEFAKKFNIPMVQVVAKNGEEVDINEAAFTDVATGVLINSEFLNGLEVKDAKAKMIAFLEEKGIGTAKTNYKLRDWVFSRQRYWGE
;
A
#
# COMPACT_ATOMS: atom_id res chain seq x y z
N LEU A 1 -22.59 10.32 -31.89
CA LEU A 1 -22.14 9.64 -33.13
C LEU A 1 -20.98 8.65 -32.85
N VAL A 2 -19.99 9.02 -32.05
CA VAL A 2 -18.86 8.13 -31.71
C VAL A 2 -19.31 6.86 -30.96
N GLY A 3 -20.33 6.94 -30.11
CA GLY A 3 -20.89 5.79 -29.41
C GLY A 3 -21.60 4.78 -30.32
N SER A 4 -22.27 5.23 -31.40
CA SER A 4 -22.95 4.35 -32.33
C SER A 4 -21.99 3.55 -33.22
N GLU A 5 -20.88 4.16 -33.64
CA GLU A 5 -19.85 3.48 -34.45
C GLU A 5 -19.12 2.40 -33.62
N MET A 6 -18.79 2.69 -32.35
CA MET A 6 -18.22 1.68 -31.43
C MET A 6 -19.18 0.50 -31.25
N CYS A 7 -20.46 0.75 -30.98
CA CYS A 7 -21.45 -0.32 -30.82
C CYS A 7 -21.60 -1.18 -32.06
N ILE A 8 -21.55 -0.59 -33.27
CA ILE A 8 -21.61 -1.33 -34.56
C ILE A 8 -20.36 -2.20 -34.70
N ARG A 9 -19.19 -1.64 -34.43
CA ARG A 9 -17.90 -2.35 -34.49
C ARG A 9 -17.88 -3.54 -33.52
N ASP A 10 -18.34 -3.32 -32.28
CA ASP A 10 -18.41 -4.38 -31.27
C ASP A 10 -19.33 -5.51 -31.70
N ARG A 11 -20.51 -5.20 -32.23
CA ARG A 11 -21.44 -6.22 -32.74
C ARG A 11 -20.84 -7.03 -33.91
N ASN A 12 -20.16 -6.37 -34.82
CA ASN A 12 -19.49 -7.03 -35.94
C ASN A 12 -18.35 -7.94 -35.47
N ASN A 13 -17.58 -7.49 -34.48
CA ASN A 13 -16.51 -8.28 -33.87
C ASN A 13 -17.09 -9.51 -33.15
N VAL A 14 -18.14 -9.35 -32.36
CA VAL A 14 -18.82 -10.47 -31.68
C VAL A 14 -19.35 -11.48 -32.69
N LYS A 15 -20.00 -11.01 -33.76
CA LYS A 15 -20.48 -11.89 -34.84
C LYS A 15 -19.35 -12.68 -35.47
N ARG A 16 -18.25 -11.99 -35.81
CA ARG A 16 -17.07 -12.62 -36.42
C ARG A 16 -16.43 -13.64 -35.49
N PHE A 17 -16.34 -13.31 -34.20
CA PHE A 17 -15.81 -14.21 -33.18
C PHE A 17 -16.65 -15.50 -33.07
N LYS A 18 -17.98 -15.38 -33.09
CA LYS A 18 -18.88 -16.53 -33.10
C LYS A 18 -18.71 -17.41 -34.35
N GLU A 19 -18.62 -16.82 -35.53
CA GLU A 19 -18.36 -17.55 -36.76
C GLU A 19 -17.08 -18.37 -36.67
N GLN A 20 -16.02 -17.79 -36.09
CA GLN A 20 -14.74 -18.48 -35.87
C GLN A 20 -14.87 -19.62 -34.87
N LEU A 21 -15.56 -19.44 -33.75
CA LEU A 21 -15.78 -20.48 -32.76
C LEU A 21 -16.63 -21.63 -33.34
N HIS A 22 -17.66 -21.32 -34.13
CA HIS A 22 -18.45 -22.33 -34.83
C HIS A 22 -17.61 -23.14 -35.81
N SER A 23 -16.67 -22.51 -36.54
CA SER A 23 -15.77 -23.20 -37.47
C SER A 23 -14.84 -24.19 -36.80
N LEU A 24 -14.52 -23.97 -35.50
CA LEU A 24 -13.70 -24.87 -34.68
C LEU A 24 -14.49 -26.05 -34.09
N GLY A 25 -15.79 -26.10 -34.30
CA GLY A 25 -16.64 -27.21 -33.88
C GLY A 25 -16.85 -27.34 -32.38
N TYR A 26 -16.73 -26.23 -31.62
CA TYR A 26 -17.01 -26.24 -30.18
C TYR A 26 -18.49 -26.54 -29.92
N SER A 27 -18.74 -27.42 -28.95
CA SER A 27 -20.09 -27.85 -28.51
C SER A 27 -20.69 -26.92 -27.45
N PHE A 28 -20.64 -25.59 -27.68
CA PHE A 28 -21.30 -24.64 -26.82
C PHE A 28 -22.83 -24.63 -27.07
N ASP A 29 -23.58 -24.43 -26.01
CA ASP A 29 -25.02 -24.15 -26.10
C ASP A 29 -25.23 -22.66 -26.42
N TRP A 30 -25.30 -22.34 -27.71
CA TRP A 30 -25.37 -20.97 -28.21
C TRP A 30 -26.68 -20.26 -27.86
N ASP A 31 -27.71 -20.99 -27.45
CA ASP A 31 -28.98 -20.41 -26.98
C ASP A 31 -28.86 -19.83 -25.57
N ARG A 32 -27.79 -20.18 -24.86
CA ARG A 32 -27.43 -19.63 -23.53
C ARG A 32 -26.47 -18.48 -23.60
N GLU A 33 -26.30 -17.88 -24.75
CA GLU A 33 -25.46 -16.69 -24.86
C GLU A 33 -26.06 -15.55 -24.04
N ILE A 34 -25.17 -14.87 -23.28
CA ILE A 34 -25.53 -13.69 -22.50
C ILE A 34 -24.68 -12.49 -22.93
N ASN A 35 -25.27 -11.31 -22.87
CA ASN A 35 -24.57 -10.06 -23.05
C ASN A 35 -24.62 -9.28 -21.73
N THR A 36 -23.49 -9.10 -21.08
CA THR A 36 -23.42 -8.41 -19.78
C THR A 36 -23.80 -6.94 -19.86
N THR A 37 -23.79 -6.34 -21.06
CA THR A 37 -24.20 -4.95 -21.28
C THR A 37 -25.72 -4.79 -21.55
N ASP A 38 -26.45 -5.90 -21.62
CA ASP A 38 -27.90 -5.87 -21.80
C ASP A 38 -28.61 -5.51 -20.47
N PRO A 39 -29.59 -4.60 -20.47
CA PRO A 39 -30.36 -4.25 -19.28
C PRO A 39 -31.00 -5.44 -18.58
N SER A 40 -31.41 -6.45 -19.32
CA SER A 40 -31.96 -7.69 -18.76
C SER A 40 -30.95 -8.48 -17.93
N TYR A 41 -29.66 -8.31 -18.21
CA TYR A 41 -28.56 -8.92 -17.47
C TYR A 41 -28.04 -8.01 -16.35
N TYR A 42 -27.61 -6.77 -16.62
CA TYR A 42 -26.97 -5.93 -15.62
C TYR A 42 -27.92 -5.45 -14.51
N LYS A 43 -29.24 -5.60 -14.65
CA LYS A 43 -30.18 -5.42 -13.53
C LYS A 43 -29.81 -6.26 -12.31
N TRP A 44 -29.16 -7.40 -12.52
CA TRP A 44 -28.69 -8.25 -11.42
C TRP A 44 -27.46 -7.68 -10.73
N THR A 45 -26.54 -7.07 -11.46
CA THR A 45 -25.44 -6.30 -10.88
C THR A 45 -25.96 -5.15 -10.02
N GLN A 46 -26.97 -4.42 -10.51
CA GLN A 46 -27.66 -3.37 -9.75
C GLN A 46 -28.34 -3.92 -8.48
N TRP A 47 -29.00 -5.05 -8.60
CA TRP A 47 -29.66 -5.70 -7.45
C TRP A 47 -28.64 -6.16 -6.41
N ILE A 48 -27.53 -6.76 -6.81
CA ILE A 48 -26.43 -7.14 -5.91
C ILE A 48 -25.87 -5.89 -5.21
N PHE A 49 -25.57 -4.83 -5.96
CA PHE A 49 -25.11 -3.57 -5.40
C PHE A 49 -26.06 -3.01 -4.33
N LEU A 50 -27.35 -3.00 -4.62
CA LEU A 50 -28.37 -2.54 -3.66
C LEU A 50 -28.43 -3.41 -2.40
N LYS A 51 -28.21 -4.72 -2.52
CA LYS A 51 -28.10 -5.61 -1.36
C LYS A 51 -26.89 -5.28 -0.52
N LEU A 52 -25.71 -5.08 -1.14
CA LEU A 52 -24.48 -4.68 -0.46
C LEU A 52 -24.63 -3.29 0.19
N PHE A 53 -25.25 -2.35 -0.50
CA PHE A 53 -25.53 -1.01 0.04
C PHE A 53 -26.43 -1.07 1.28
N LYS A 54 -27.53 -1.82 1.23
CA LYS A 54 -28.44 -2.02 2.37
C LYS A 54 -27.77 -2.73 3.55
N ALA A 55 -26.78 -3.58 3.27
CA ALA A 55 -25.98 -4.25 4.29
C ALA A 55 -24.84 -3.36 4.87
N GLY A 56 -24.70 -2.10 4.40
CA GLY A 56 -23.63 -1.21 4.83
C GLY A 56 -22.25 -1.55 4.25
N LEU A 57 -22.19 -2.45 3.26
CA LEU A 57 -20.96 -2.92 2.63
C LEU A 57 -20.55 -2.09 1.39
N ALA A 58 -21.41 -1.22 0.90
CA ALA A 58 -21.08 -0.28 -0.17
C ALA A 58 -21.07 1.16 0.37
N TYR A 59 -20.02 1.91 0.05
CA TYR A 59 -19.82 3.28 0.52
C TYR A 59 -19.11 4.13 -0.52
N LYS A 60 -19.19 5.45 -0.42
CA LYS A 60 -18.43 6.37 -1.26
C LYS A 60 -17.15 6.82 -0.57
N LYS A 61 -16.07 6.91 -1.34
CA LYS A 61 -14.78 7.41 -0.90
C LYS A 61 -14.11 8.22 -1.99
N GLU A 62 -13.56 9.36 -1.62
CA GLU A 62 -12.65 10.10 -2.50
C GLU A 62 -11.30 9.39 -2.52
N MET A 63 -10.81 9.11 -3.72
CA MET A 63 -9.52 8.44 -3.90
C MET A 63 -8.87 8.87 -5.22
N PRO A 64 -7.55 8.91 -5.29
CA PRO A 64 -6.84 9.12 -6.54
C PRO A 64 -6.96 7.88 -7.42
N ILE A 65 -7.44 8.06 -8.64
CA ILE A 65 -7.51 7.03 -9.67
C ILE A 65 -6.61 7.40 -10.84
N ASN A 66 -6.17 6.40 -11.60
CA ASN A 66 -5.53 6.64 -12.88
C ASN A 66 -6.57 7.16 -13.87
N TRP A 67 -6.32 8.31 -14.46
CA TRP A 67 -7.25 8.98 -15.38
C TRP A 67 -6.61 9.19 -16.74
N CYS A 68 -7.23 8.61 -17.78
CA CYS A 68 -6.83 8.89 -19.15
C CYS A 68 -7.34 10.26 -19.58
N THR A 69 -6.44 11.15 -19.99
CA THR A 69 -6.77 12.53 -20.39
C THR A 69 -7.53 12.59 -21.72
N SER A 70 -7.37 11.59 -22.59
CA SER A 70 -8.03 11.47 -23.89
C SER A 70 -9.35 10.69 -23.81
N CYS A 71 -9.33 9.48 -23.30
CA CYS A 71 -10.55 8.64 -23.18
C CYS A 71 -11.54 9.16 -22.14
N LYS A 72 -11.11 10.05 -21.20
CA LYS A 72 -11.91 10.60 -20.10
C LYS A 72 -12.51 9.54 -19.18
N VAL A 73 -11.75 8.47 -18.92
CA VAL A 73 -12.15 7.34 -18.06
C VAL A 73 -11.11 7.05 -17.00
N GLY A 74 -11.57 6.45 -15.88
CA GLY A 74 -10.68 5.85 -14.89
C GLY A 74 -10.12 4.53 -15.41
N LEU A 75 -8.83 4.29 -15.15
CA LEU A 75 -8.11 3.10 -15.57
C LEU A 75 -7.73 2.25 -14.37
N ALA A 76 -7.74 0.93 -14.54
CA ALA A 76 -7.07 0.01 -13.64
C ALA A 76 -5.53 0.15 -13.77
N ASN A 77 -4.79 -0.37 -12.79
CA ASN A 77 -3.32 -0.28 -12.86
C ASN A 77 -2.76 -1.02 -14.08
N GLU A 78 -3.39 -2.13 -14.45
CA GLU A 78 -3.02 -2.99 -15.58
C GLU A 78 -3.25 -2.31 -16.94
N GLU A 79 -4.12 -1.31 -17.00
CA GLU A 79 -4.43 -0.52 -18.21
C GLU A 79 -3.49 0.68 -18.41
N VAL A 80 -2.53 0.85 -17.50
CA VAL A 80 -1.50 1.89 -17.57
C VAL A 80 -0.14 1.24 -17.85
N VAL A 81 0.38 1.48 -19.04
CA VAL A 81 1.67 0.92 -19.49
C VAL A 81 2.64 2.08 -19.71
N ASN A 82 3.74 2.11 -18.97
CA ASN A 82 4.75 3.17 -19.05
C ASN A 82 4.15 4.60 -18.90
N GLY A 83 3.18 4.77 -17.99
CA GLY A 83 2.55 6.06 -17.73
C GLY A 83 1.53 6.51 -18.77
N VAL A 84 1.23 5.68 -19.77
CA VAL A 84 0.24 5.98 -20.81
C VAL A 84 -0.92 4.98 -20.81
N CYS A 85 -2.05 5.41 -21.34
CA CYS A 85 -3.23 4.56 -21.51
C CYS A 85 -2.95 3.47 -22.56
N GLU A 86 -3.07 2.21 -22.20
CA GLU A 86 -2.89 1.07 -23.12
C GLU A 86 -3.78 1.18 -24.36
N ARG A 87 -4.98 1.75 -24.22
CA ARG A 87 -5.97 1.84 -25.30
C ARG A 87 -5.66 2.94 -26.34
N CYS A 88 -5.23 4.13 -25.89
CA CYS A 88 -5.12 5.29 -26.78
C CYS A 88 -3.72 5.95 -26.78
N GLY A 89 -2.78 5.48 -25.96
CA GLY A 89 -1.42 6.03 -25.86
C GLY A 89 -1.32 7.42 -25.21
N ALA A 90 -2.44 8.00 -24.73
CA ALA A 90 -2.42 9.32 -24.10
C ALA A 90 -1.83 9.24 -22.68
N PRO A 91 -1.20 10.33 -22.16
CA PRO A 91 -0.70 10.39 -20.81
C PRO A 91 -1.80 10.15 -19.78
N VAL A 92 -1.47 9.36 -18.75
CA VAL A 92 -2.33 9.09 -17.61
C VAL A 92 -1.93 10.00 -16.46
N VAL A 93 -2.93 10.60 -15.81
CA VAL A 93 -2.72 11.48 -14.65
C VAL A 93 -3.47 10.94 -13.44
N ARG A 94 -3.02 11.27 -12.24
CA ARG A 94 -3.78 11.01 -11.02
C ARG A 94 -4.88 12.03 -10.86
N LYS A 95 -6.13 11.56 -10.68
CA LYS A 95 -7.30 12.41 -10.48
C LYS A 95 -8.09 11.91 -9.30
N VAL A 96 -8.34 12.78 -8.33
CA VAL A 96 -9.22 12.46 -7.20
C VAL A 96 -10.67 12.40 -7.69
N LYS A 97 -11.34 11.29 -7.41
CA LYS A 97 -12.77 11.09 -7.70
C LYS A 97 -13.46 10.41 -6.53
N SER A 98 -14.73 10.70 -6.39
CA SER A 98 -15.61 9.99 -5.45
C SER A 98 -16.13 8.73 -6.11
N GLU A 99 -15.62 7.57 -5.66
CA GLU A 99 -15.96 6.26 -6.21
C GLU A 99 -16.74 5.40 -5.22
N TRP A 100 -17.56 4.50 -5.74
CA TRP A 100 -18.22 3.48 -4.94
C TRP A 100 -17.21 2.37 -4.59
N MET A 101 -17.13 2.04 -3.30
CA MET A 101 -16.26 1.01 -2.75
C MET A 101 -17.10 -0.10 -2.14
N LEU A 102 -16.60 -1.34 -2.19
CA LEU A 102 -17.15 -2.49 -1.48
C LEU A 102 -16.20 -2.92 -0.38
N LYS A 103 -16.72 -3.00 0.86
CA LYS A 103 -15.96 -3.36 2.08
C LYS A 103 -15.66 -4.85 2.16
N ILE A 104 -14.81 -5.35 1.26
CA ILE A 104 -14.39 -6.76 1.31
C ILE A 104 -13.46 -7.02 2.50
N THR A 105 -12.80 -5.97 3.02
CA THR A 105 -11.91 -6.07 4.18
C THR A 105 -12.64 -6.48 5.46
N ASP A 106 -13.95 -6.20 5.59
CA ASP A 106 -14.78 -6.65 6.72
C ASP A 106 -14.89 -8.19 6.79
N TYR A 107 -14.55 -8.88 5.70
CA TYR A 107 -14.54 -10.34 5.61
C TYR A 107 -13.15 -10.97 5.70
N ALA A 108 -12.09 -10.19 5.86
CA ALA A 108 -10.71 -10.68 5.83
C ALA A 108 -10.47 -11.82 6.84
N GLU A 109 -10.91 -11.66 8.10
CA GLU A 109 -10.80 -12.72 9.12
C GLU A 109 -11.63 -13.96 8.77
N LYS A 110 -12.89 -13.77 8.35
CA LYS A 110 -13.76 -14.88 7.97
C LYS A 110 -13.22 -15.67 6.78
N LEU A 111 -12.56 -14.96 5.83
CA LEU A 111 -11.91 -15.61 4.70
C LEU A 111 -10.71 -16.45 5.15
N LEU A 112 -9.91 -15.95 6.11
CA LEU A 112 -8.79 -16.71 6.68
C LEU A 112 -9.26 -17.92 7.46
N GLU A 113 -10.28 -17.77 8.32
CA GLU A 113 -10.87 -18.84 9.10
C GLU A 113 -11.49 -19.91 8.20
N GLY A 114 -12.25 -19.50 7.18
CA GLY A 114 -12.92 -20.40 6.22
C GLY A 114 -11.95 -21.24 5.37
N LEU A 115 -10.67 -20.90 5.30
CA LEU A 115 -9.66 -21.78 4.68
C LEU A 115 -9.45 -23.09 5.43
N ASN A 116 -9.88 -23.18 6.70
CA ASN A 116 -9.81 -24.40 7.47
C ASN A 116 -10.97 -25.37 7.13
N ASP A 117 -12.07 -24.83 6.60
CA ASP A 117 -13.30 -25.58 6.29
C ASP A 117 -13.33 -26.15 4.87
N VAL A 118 -12.34 -25.77 4.03
CA VAL A 118 -12.26 -26.21 2.62
C VAL A 118 -11.10 -27.17 2.39
N ASP A 119 -11.34 -28.19 1.57
CA ASP A 119 -10.33 -29.16 1.15
C ASP A 119 -9.53 -28.64 -0.06
N TYR A 120 -8.83 -27.52 0.14
CA TYR A 120 -7.91 -26.97 -0.85
C TYR A 120 -6.50 -27.53 -0.65
N ILE A 121 -5.78 -27.72 -1.75
CA ILE A 121 -4.34 -28.03 -1.68
C ILE A 121 -3.60 -26.88 -0.98
N GLU A 122 -2.56 -27.23 -0.24
CA GLU A 122 -1.83 -26.26 0.62
C GLU A 122 -1.32 -25.04 -0.16
N ARG A 123 -0.84 -25.22 -1.38
CA ARG A 123 -0.40 -24.10 -2.24
C ARG A 123 -1.48 -23.04 -2.43
N VAL A 124 -2.75 -23.44 -2.59
CA VAL A 124 -3.88 -22.51 -2.77
C VAL A 124 -4.17 -21.80 -1.45
N LYS A 125 -4.17 -22.53 -0.32
CA LYS A 125 -4.37 -21.92 1.01
C LYS A 125 -3.29 -20.89 1.32
N VAL A 126 -2.03 -21.20 1.07
CA VAL A 126 -0.90 -20.27 1.27
C VAL A 126 -1.04 -19.04 0.36
N SER A 127 -1.40 -19.23 -0.92
CA SER A 127 -1.60 -18.10 -1.84
C SER A 127 -2.71 -17.17 -1.38
N GLN A 128 -3.83 -17.71 -0.89
CA GLN A 128 -4.95 -16.90 -0.37
C GLN A 128 -4.58 -16.19 0.93
N LYS A 129 -3.91 -16.87 1.88
CA LYS A 129 -3.38 -16.25 3.10
C LYS A 129 -2.47 -15.07 2.79
N ASN A 130 -1.54 -15.25 1.84
CA ASN A 130 -0.61 -14.20 1.41
C ASN A 130 -1.31 -13.04 0.70
N TRP A 131 -2.37 -13.33 -0.07
CA TRP A 131 -3.19 -12.31 -0.73
C TRP A 131 -3.96 -11.45 0.27
N ILE A 132 -4.60 -12.08 1.28
CA ILE A 132 -5.27 -11.38 2.37
C ILE A 132 -4.23 -10.62 3.21
N GLY A 133 -3.09 -11.24 3.47
CA GLY A 133 -1.90 -10.62 4.04
C GLY A 133 -2.16 -9.98 5.41
N LYS A 134 -2.74 -10.76 6.34
CA LYS A 134 -2.90 -10.34 7.73
C LYS A 134 -1.54 -10.07 8.35
N SER A 135 -1.38 -8.91 8.94
CA SER A 135 -0.20 -8.51 9.71
C SER A 135 -0.60 -7.92 11.06
N GLN A 136 0.15 -8.27 12.10
CA GLN A 136 -0.04 -7.75 13.44
C GLN A 136 1.16 -6.89 13.82
N GLY A 137 0.89 -5.72 14.37
CA GLY A 137 1.92 -4.76 14.76
C GLY A 137 1.36 -3.69 15.67
N ALA A 138 1.95 -2.51 15.60
CA ALA A 138 1.51 -1.34 16.35
C ALA A 138 1.44 -0.10 15.45
N GLU A 139 0.47 0.77 15.70
CA GLU A 139 0.55 2.17 15.32
C GLU A 139 1.34 2.92 16.38
N VAL A 140 2.30 3.74 15.96
CA VAL A 140 3.19 4.48 16.85
C VAL A 140 3.24 5.94 16.42
N ASP A 141 3.14 6.85 17.36
CA ASP A 141 3.16 8.28 17.14
C ASP A 141 4.57 8.84 17.41
N PHE A 142 5.18 9.43 16.39
CA PHE A 142 6.42 10.19 16.49
C PHE A 142 6.08 11.69 16.50
N ALA A 143 6.38 12.38 17.59
CA ALA A 143 6.17 13.83 17.66
C ALA A 143 7.11 14.54 16.68
N ILE A 144 6.67 15.67 16.14
CA ILE A 144 7.53 16.58 15.37
C ILE A 144 8.19 17.54 16.36
N ALA A 145 9.53 17.60 16.32
CA ALA A 145 10.30 18.43 17.24
C ALA A 145 9.86 19.91 17.19
N GLY A 146 9.50 20.46 18.34
CA GLY A 146 9.03 21.85 18.46
C GLY A 146 7.66 22.15 17.84
N LYS A 147 6.87 21.12 17.50
CA LYS A 147 5.51 21.27 16.92
C LYS A 147 4.49 20.44 17.70
N GLU A 148 3.21 20.76 17.51
CA GLU A 148 2.09 20.00 18.09
C GLU A 148 1.73 18.74 17.27
N ASP A 149 2.21 18.68 16.05
CA ASP A 149 1.94 17.56 15.14
C ASP A 149 2.78 16.31 15.44
N LYS A 150 2.27 15.21 14.93
CA LYS A 150 2.94 13.92 15.01
C LYS A 150 2.81 13.14 13.70
N LEU A 151 3.80 12.32 13.41
CA LEU A 151 3.75 11.31 12.36
C LEU A 151 3.33 9.99 12.98
N ARG A 152 2.21 9.44 12.51
CA ARG A 152 1.77 8.11 12.89
C ARG A 152 2.30 7.09 11.89
N VAL A 153 2.95 6.05 12.37
CA VAL A 153 3.43 4.94 11.55
C VAL A 153 2.78 3.63 11.98
N TYR A 154 2.62 2.71 11.03
CA TYR A 154 2.32 1.32 11.33
C TYR A 154 3.58 0.47 11.14
N THR A 155 3.91 -0.34 12.13
CA THR A 155 5.04 -1.26 12.06
C THR A 155 4.72 -2.64 12.61
N THR A 156 5.19 -3.68 11.96
CA THR A 156 5.19 -5.06 12.47
C THR A 156 6.41 -5.36 13.33
N ARG A 157 7.35 -4.41 13.40
CA ARG A 157 8.62 -4.50 14.11
C ARG A 157 8.75 -3.41 15.17
N CYS A 158 7.73 -3.24 16.02
CA CYS A 158 7.79 -2.31 17.14
C CYS A 158 8.89 -2.66 18.16
N ASP A 159 9.35 -3.91 18.20
CA ASP A 159 10.52 -4.37 18.96
C ASP A 159 11.79 -3.59 18.60
N THR A 160 11.92 -3.08 17.37
CA THR A 160 13.13 -2.39 16.89
C THR A 160 13.07 -0.87 17.00
N LEU A 161 12.11 -0.29 17.71
CA LEU A 161 11.93 1.18 17.85
C LEU A 161 13.19 1.89 18.37
N PHE A 162 13.96 1.27 19.25
CA PHE A 162 15.23 1.83 19.73
C PHE A 162 16.28 1.98 18.62
N GLY A 163 16.15 1.24 17.52
CA GLY A 163 17.01 1.29 16.35
C GLY A 163 16.48 2.18 15.21
N ALA A 164 15.36 2.87 15.40
CA ALA A 164 14.85 3.79 14.39
C ALA A 164 15.70 5.07 14.36
N THR A 165 16.40 5.28 13.24
CA THR A 165 17.36 6.38 13.08
C THR A 165 16.91 7.45 12.11
N TYR A 166 15.85 7.22 11.36
CA TYR A 166 15.20 8.22 10.51
C TYR A 166 13.75 7.83 10.23
N MET A 167 12.98 8.80 9.73
CA MET A 167 11.62 8.61 9.26
C MET A 167 11.57 8.82 7.75
N VAL A 168 10.64 8.16 7.07
CA VAL A 168 10.38 8.42 5.66
C VAL A 168 8.88 8.67 5.46
N VAL A 169 8.57 9.74 4.74
CA VAL A 169 7.19 10.07 4.35
C VAL A 169 7.01 9.98 2.84
N SER A 170 5.79 9.69 2.42
CA SER A 170 5.37 9.75 1.02
C SER A 170 5.53 11.17 0.47
N PRO A 171 5.89 11.33 -0.82
CA PRO A 171 5.92 12.65 -1.47
C PRO A 171 4.59 13.43 -1.40
N GLU A 172 3.47 12.74 -1.23
CA GLU A 172 2.13 13.31 -1.11
C GLU A 172 1.69 13.55 0.34
N HIS A 173 2.56 13.30 1.33
CA HIS A 173 2.17 13.40 2.73
C HIS A 173 1.82 14.85 3.13
N PRO A 174 0.66 15.09 3.79
CA PRO A 174 0.16 16.44 4.10
C PRO A 174 1.11 17.29 4.94
N ILE A 175 1.97 16.66 5.74
CA ILE A 175 2.95 17.34 6.61
C ILE A 175 3.88 18.25 5.81
N ILE A 176 4.20 17.88 4.58
CA ILE A 176 5.12 18.62 3.70
C ILE A 176 4.50 19.96 3.31
N ASP A 177 3.23 19.95 2.90
CA ASP A 177 2.53 21.18 2.51
C ASP A 177 2.21 22.05 3.72
N LYS A 178 1.93 21.45 4.87
CA LYS A 178 1.63 22.18 6.12
C LYS A 178 2.80 23.03 6.59
N TYR A 179 4.03 22.54 6.46
CA TYR A 179 5.23 23.22 6.91
C TYR A 179 6.07 23.82 5.80
N LYS A 180 5.54 23.92 4.59
CA LYS A 180 6.22 24.37 3.38
C LYS A 180 7.09 25.61 3.59
N ASP A 181 6.57 26.63 4.26
CA ASP A 181 7.24 27.92 4.44
C ASP A 181 8.40 27.88 5.46
N GLU A 182 8.52 26.78 6.20
CA GLU A 182 9.58 26.56 7.18
C GLU A 182 10.70 25.66 6.63
N LEU A 183 10.47 25.00 5.48
CA LEU A 183 11.42 24.09 4.87
C LEU A 183 12.53 24.85 4.15
N LYS A 184 13.77 24.60 4.52
CA LYS A 184 14.93 25.31 3.96
C LYS A 184 15.31 24.87 2.55
N ASN A 185 14.92 23.66 2.17
CA ASN A 185 15.24 23.04 0.87
C ASN A 185 14.01 22.76 0.02
N TRP A 186 13.01 23.65 0.08
CA TRP A 186 11.73 23.48 -0.63
C TRP A 186 11.88 23.19 -2.12
N ASP A 187 12.82 23.85 -2.83
CA ASP A 187 12.99 23.64 -4.27
C ASP A 187 13.38 22.18 -4.60
N ALA A 188 14.26 21.58 -3.81
CA ALA A 188 14.64 20.18 -3.96
C ALA A 188 13.46 19.23 -3.65
N ILE A 189 12.67 19.55 -2.63
CA ILE A 189 11.46 18.79 -2.26
C ILE A 189 10.42 18.87 -3.36
N ALA A 190 10.15 20.07 -3.90
CA ALA A 190 9.17 20.27 -4.98
C ALA A 190 9.57 19.52 -6.26
N ALA A 191 10.84 19.60 -6.66
CA ALA A 191 11.37 18.86 -7.79
C ALA A 191 11.23 17.34 -7.63
N TYR A 192 11.55 16.81 -6.42
CA TYR A 192 11.41 15.40 -6.13
C TYR A 192 9.95 14.93 -6.17
N ARG A 193 9.02 15.73 -5.62
CA ARG A 193 7.57 15.45 -5.66
C ARG A 193 7.05 15.41 -7.09
N GLU A 194 7.49 16.33 -7.94
CA GLU A 194 7.12 16.35 -9.36
C GLU A 194 7.62 15.11 -10.10
N GLU A 195 8.84 14.66 -9.82
CA GLU A 195 9.39 13.43 -10.40
C GLU A 195 8.64 12.18 -9.91
N ALA A 196 8.39 12.08 -8.61
CA ALA A 196 7.64 10.98 -8.03
C ALA A 196 6.21 10.88 -8.55
N ALA A 197 5.55 12.02 -8.83
CA ALA A 197 4.19 12.07 -9.37
C ALA A 197 4.05 11.48 -10.79
N LYS A 198 5.16 11.36 -11.53
CA LYS A 198 5.19 10.73 -12.87
C LYS A 198 5.14 9.21 -12.80
N LYS A 199 5.46 8.61 -11.65
CA LYS A 199 5.54 7.16 -11.44
C LYS A 199 4.22 6.62 -10.89
N SER A 200 3.82 5.44 -11.34
CA SER A 200 2.71 4.68 -10.74
C SER A 200 3.12 4.07 -9.40
N ASP A 201 2.15 3.70 -8.55
CA ASP A 201 2.41 3.00 -7.28
C ASP A 201 3.17 1.68 -7.49
N PHE A 202 2.93 1.00 -8.62
CA PHE A 202 3.62 -0.24 -8.98
C PHE A 202 5.09 0.01 -9.32
N GLU A 203 5.39 1.04 -10.13
CA GLU A 203 6.77 1.42 -10.45
C GLU A 203 7.54 1.85 -9.21
N ARG A 204 6.87 2.53 -8.28
CA ARG A 204 7.46 2.99 -7.01
C ARG A 204 7.76 1.85 -6.04
N SER A 205 6.90 0.80 -5.99
CA SER A 205 7.02 -0.28 -5.01
C SER A 205 7.80 -1.50 -5.51
N GLU A 206 7.57 -1.92 -6.77
CA GLU A 206 8.06 -3.19 -7.28
C GLU A 206 9.25 -3.04 -8.26
N LEU A 207 9.29 -1.94 -9.02
CA LEU A 207 10.30 -1.74 -10.07
C LEU A 207 11.47 -0.86 -9.63
N ALA A 208 11.36 -0.13 -8.52
CA ALA A 208 12.40 0.77 -8.04
C ALA A 208 13.60 -0.01 -7.49
N LYS A 209 14.62 -0.21 -8.31
CA LYS A 209 15.91 -0.80 -7.89
C LYS A 209 16.77 0.19 -7.10
N ASP A 210 16.74 1.46 -7.49
CA ASP A 210 17.54 2.52 -6.85
C ASP A 210 16.70 3.26 -5.81
N LYS A 211 17.22 3.32 -4.58
CA LYS A 211 16.60 4.13 -3.52
C LYS A 211 16.88 5.61 -3.77
N THR A 212 15.82 6.39 -3.89
CA THR A 212 15.88 7.85 -4.04
C THR A 212 15.18 8.53 -2.89
N GLY A 213 15.60 9.73 -2.54
CA GLY A 213 14.95 10.50 -1.48
C GLY A 213 15.59 11.87 -1.31
N VAL A 214 14.86 12.73 -0.58
CA VAL A 214 15.29 14.06 -0.19
C VAL A 214 15.00 14.24 1.29
N GLU A 215 15.99 14.69 2.07
CA GLU A 215 15.79 15.05 3.47
C GLU A 215 14.91 16.31 3.58
N ILE A 216 14.03 16.35 4.58
CA ILE A 216 13.24 17.55 4.88
C ILE A 216 14.04 18.43 5.84
N ASP A 217 14.83 19.39 5.31
CA ASP A 217 15.58 20.30 6.14
C ASP A 217 14.66 21.34 6.82
N GLY A 218 14.62 21.28 8.14
CA GLY A 218 13.75 22.12 8.99
C GLY A 218 12.73 21.35 9.80
N LEU A 219 12.54 20.04 9.57
CA LEU A 219 11.68 19.18 10.39
C LEU A 219 12.45 17.96 10.89
N MET A 220 12.28 17.67 12.18
CA MET A 220 12.82 16.47 12.83
C MET A 220 11.66 15.73 13.52
N ALA A 221 11.72 14.41 13.56
CA ALA A 221 10.83 13.61 14.37
C ALA A 221 11.51 13.21 15.68
N VAL A 222 10.74 13.06 16.74
CA VAL A 222 11.25 12.58 18.03
C VAL A 222 10.93 11.10 18.16
N ASN A 223 11.95 10.27 18.28
CA ASN A 223 11.77 8.85 18.55
C ASN A 223 11.12 8.66 19.93
N PRO A 224 9.94 8.06 20.04
CA PRO A 224 9.15 8.04 21.27
C PRO A 224 9.73 7.21 22.42
N VAL A 225 10.69 6.32 22.12
CA VAL A 225 11.34 5.48 23.15
C VAL A 225 12.70 5.97 23.58
N THR A 226 13.45 6.66 22.69
CA THR A 226 14.78 7.19 23.00
C THR A 226 14.79 8.69 23.33
N GLY A 227 13.72 9.41 22.95
CA GLY A 227 13.65 10.87 23.04
C GLY A 227 14.58 11.61 22.07
N LYS A 228 15.30 10.92 21.21
CA LYS A 228 16.24 11.51 20.24
C LYS A 228 15.49 12.06 19.03
N GLU A 229 15.94 13.22 18.56
CA GLU A 229 15.52 13.75 17.28
C GLU A 229 16.17 12.96 16.13
N ILE A 230 15.35 12.60 15.13
CA ILE A 230 15.77 11.86 13.94
C ILE A 230 15.28 12.57 12.68
N PRO A 231 16.04 12.56 11.57
CA PRO A 231 15.67 13.26 10.35
C PRO A 231 14.44 12.63 9.69
N ILE A 232 13.70 13.47 8.96
CA ILE A 232 12.56 13.06 8.14
C ILE A 232 12.98 13.17 6.68
N TRP A 233 12.78 12.10 5.94
CA TRP A 233 13.06 12.00 4.51
C TRP A 233 11.76 11.86 3.71
N ILE A 234 11.78 12.30 2.47
CA ILE A 234 10.76 12.00 1.47
C ILE A 234 11.34 10.93 0.55
N SER A 235 10.58 9.86 0.31
CA SER A 235 10.96 8.87 -0.68
C SER A 235 9.73 8.28 -1.38
N ASP A 236 9.91 7.98 -2.66
CA ASP A 236 8.84 7.51 -3.53
C ASP A 236 8.42 6.04 -3.25
N TYR A 237 9.22 5.25 -2.53
CA TYR A 237 8.83 3.89 -2.12
C TYR A 237 7.79 3.87 -0.99
N VAL A 238 7.55 5.00 -0.30
CA VAL A 238 6.47 5.14 0.69
C VAL A 238 5.22 5.64 -0.02
N LEU A 239 4.09 4.94 0.17
CA LEU A 239 2.84 5.22 -0.53
C LEU A 239 1.76 5.72 0.44
N MET A 240 1.02 6.77 0.07
CA MET A 240 -0.18 7.20 0.80
C MET A 240 -1.32 6.19 0.74
N SER A 241 -1.32 5.32 -0.25
CA SER A 241 -2.33 4.28 -0.41
C SER A 241 -2.14 3.08 0.53
N TYR A 242 -1.00 3.01 1.22
CA TYR A 242 -0.67 1.93 2.16
C TYR A 242 -0.24 2.48 3.52
N GLY A 243 -0.98 2.10 4.56
CA GLY A 243 -0.71 2.58 5.92
C GLY A 243 -1.05 4.06 6.12
N THR A 244 -0.15 4.78 6.74
CA THR A 244 -0.30 6.21 7.11
C THR A 244 0.42 7.16 6.16
N GLY A 245 1.11 6.64 5.15
CA GLY A 245 2.00 7.45 4.29
C GLY A 245 3.31 7.86 4.98
N ALA A 246 3.61 7.30 6.15
CA ALA A 246 4.85 7.48 6.88
C ALA A 246 5.35 6.15 7.42
N ILE A 247 6.65 5.96 7.47
CA ILE A 247 7.31 4.81 8.09
C ILE A 247 8.43 5.25 9.00
N MET A 248 8.72 4.49 10.03
CA MET A 248 9.99 4.52 10.73
C MET A 248 10.98 3.63 9.99
N ALA A 249 12.22 4.02 9.91
CA ALA A 249 13.27 3.25 9.27
C ALA A 249 14.28 2.72 10.28
N VAL A 250 14.56 1.42 10.17
CA VAL A 250 15.47 0.70 11.07
C VAL A 250 16.55 -0.01 10.25
N PRO A 251 17.56 0.71 9.78
CA PRO A 251 18.50 0.20 8.78
C PRO A 251 19.33 -1.01 9.22
N ALA A 252 19.52 -1.21 10.52
CA ALA A 252 20.18 -2.42 11.00
C ALA A 252 19.36 -3.71 10.81
N HIS A 253 18.02 -3.61 10.56
CA HIS A 253 17.10 -4.74 10.60
C HIS A 253 16.08 -4.81 9.44
N ASP A 254 16.20 -3.94 8.43
CA ASP A 254 15.44 -3.95 7.19
C ASP A 254 16.39 -3.68 6.01
N GLU A 255 16.37 -4.55 4.99
CA GLU A 255 17.28 -4.45 3.85
C GLU A 255 17.07 -3.15 3.04
N ARG A 256 15.81 -2.70 2.88
CA ARG A 256 15.48 -1.48 2.12
C ARG A 256 15.97 -0.24 2.87
N ASP A 257 15.78 -0.23 4.19
CA ASP A 257 16.26 0.85 5.05
C ASP A 257 17.78 0.86 5.10
N TRP A 258 18.42 -0.32 5.09
CA TRP A 258 19.86 -0.46 5.06
C TRP A 258 20.47 0.12 3.77
N GLU A 259 19.92 -0.26 2.60
CA GLU A 259 20.35 0.28 1.31
C GLU A 259 20.23 1.81 1.26
N PHE A 260 19.11 2.34 1.78
CA PHE A 260 18.88 3.78 1.87
C PHE A 260 19.87 4.45 2.80
N ALA A 261 20.07 3.92 4.02
CA ALA A 261 21.01 4.47 4.99
C ALA A 261 22.46 4.45 4.49
N LYS A 262 22.87 3.38 3.80
CA LYS A 262 24.20 3.31 3.16
C LYS A 262 24.37 4.38 2.08
N LYS A 263 23.37 4.58 1.24
CA LYS A 263 23.40 5.56 0.16
C LYS A 263 23.50 6.99 0.67
N PHE A 264 22.76 7.31 1.74
CA PHE A 264 22.68 8.67 2.28
C PHE A 264 23.52 8.88 3.54
N ASN A 265 24.34 7.89 3.90
CA ASN A 265 25.28 7.96 5.02
C ASN A 265 24.58 8.20 6.37
N ILE A 266 23.41 7.59 6.57
CA ILE A 266 22.60 7.71 7.79
C ILE A 266 23.13 6.71 8.85
N PRO A 267 23.25 7.08 10.12
CA PRO A 267 23.68 6.18 11.18
C PRO A 267 22.77 4.96 11.33
N MET A 268 23.34 3.81 11.65
CA MET A 268 22.64 2.56 11.92
C MET A 268 22.89 2.13 13.38
N VAL A 269 21.84 1.66 14.05
CA VAL A 269 21.91 1.16 15.43
C VAL A 269 21.38 -0.27 15.46
N GLN A 270 22.23 -1.23 15.80
CA GLN A 270 21.83 -2.60 15.98
C GLN A 270 21.07 -2.78 17.31
N VAL A 271 19.85 -3.31 17.24
CA VAL A 271 18.98 -3.56 18.40
C VAL A 271 18.50 -4.99 18.50
N VAL A 272 18.78 -5.81 17.48
CA VAL A 272 18.55 -7.26 17.50
C VAL A 272 19.86 -7.95 17.14
N ALA A 273 20.27 -8.91 17.95
CA ALA A 273 21.50 -9.67 17.78
C ALA A 273 21.21 -11.16 17.61
N LYS A 274 22.07 -11.88 16.90
CA LYS A 274 21.93 -13.32 16.70
C LYS A 274 22.27 -14.06 18.00
N ASN A 275 21.28 -14.70 18.62
CA ASN A 275 21.43 -15.37 19.93
C ASN A 275 22.08 -14.46 21.02
N GLY A 276 21.90 -13.13 20.90
CA GLY A 276 22.50 -12.14 21.81
C GLY A 276 23.92 -11.68 21.45
N GLU A 277 24.51 -12.19 20.36
CA GLU A 277 25.80 -11.78 19.85
C GLU A 277 25.66 -10.78 18.71
N GLU A 278 26.38 -9.67 18.78
CA GLU A 278 26.40 -8.65 17.72
C GLU A 278 26.90 -9.25 16.39
N VAL A 279 26.30 -8.80 15.28
CA VAL A 279 26.72 -9.14 13.91
C VAL A 279 27.19 -7.88 13.20
N ASP A 280 27.99 -8.03 12.16
CA ASP A 280 28.44 -6.87 11.37
C ASP A 280 27.31 -6.35 10.47
N ILE A 281 26.65 -5.29 10.92
CA ILE A 281 25.60 -4.59 10.17
C ILE A 281 26.15 -3.67 9.08
N ASN A 282 27.47 -3.54 8.93
CA ASN A 282 28.06 -2.76 7.85
C ASN A 282 28.04 -3.51 6.51
N GLU A 283 28.00 -4.84 6.53
CA GLU A 283 27.95 -5.66 5.32
C GLU A 283 26.51 -5.92 4.85
N ALA A 284 25.59 -6.13 5.80
CA ALA A 284 24.15 -6.37 5.51
C ALA A 284 23.28 -6.08 6.73
N ALA A 285 21.98 -5.85 6.50
CA ALA A 285 21.00 -5.80 7.57
C ALA A 285 20.82 -7.17 8.23
N PHE A 286 20.66 -7.22 9.54
CA PHE A 286 20.30 -8.44 10.27
C PHE A 286 18.76 -8.56 10.34
N THR A 287 18.19 -9.44 9.52
CA THR A 287 16.74 -9.60 9.38
C THR A 287 16.16 -10.85 10.02
N ASP A 288 17.00 -11.74 10.58
CA ASP A 288 16.56 -12.97 11.24
C ASP A 288 15.86 -12.67 12.57
N VAL A 289 14.55 -12.93 12.60
CA VAL A 289 13.73 -12.76 13.82
C VAL A 289 13.64 -14.04 14.66
N ALA A 290 13.98 -15.20 14.09
CA ALA A 290 13.82 -16.48 14.78
C ALA A 290 14.90 -16.69 15.85
N THR A 291 16.11 -16.19 15.60
CA THR A 291 17.24 -16.27 16.55
C THR A 291 17.53 -14.91 17.19
N GLY A 292 16.72 -13.88 16.91
CA GLY A 292 16.94 -12.53 17.37
C GLY A 292 16.70 -12.34 18.87
N VAL A 293 17.68 -11.78 19.54
CA VAL A 293 17.61 -11.33 20.95
C VAL A 293 17.89 -9.84 21.00
N LEU A 294 17.08 -9.11 21.75
CA LEU A 294 17.19 -7.64 21.85
C LEU A 294 18.44 -7.20 22.62
N ILE A 295 19.14 -6.24 22.03
CA ILE A 295 20.28 -5.51 22.62
C ILE A 295 20.07 -4.00 22.41
N ASN A 296 20.80 -3.16 23.10
CA ASN A 296 20.75 -1.69 22.95
C ASN A 296 19.31 -1.12 23.01
N SER A 297 18.41 -1.79 23.73
CA SER A 297 16.96 -1.54 23.74
C SER A 297 16.41 -1.43 25.18
N GLU A 298 17.23 -0.96 26.12
CA GLU A 298 16.87 -0.70 27.52
C GLU A 298 16.06 -1.86 28.17
N PHE A 299 14.77 -1.61 28.47
CA PHE A 299 13.89 -2.58 29.13
C PHE A 299 13.54 -3.83 28.29
N LEU A 300 13.92 -3.85 27.01
CA LEU A 300 13.76 -5.02 26.13
C LEU A 300 15.02 -5.89 26.03
N ASN A 301 16.16 -5.42 26.52
CA ASN A 301 17.42 -6.16 26.44
C ASN A 301 17.28 -7.60 26.97
N GLY A 302 17.82 -8.55 26.22
CA GLY A 302 17.82 -9.97 26.54
C GLY A 302 16.52 -10.72 26.23
N LEU A 303 15.47 -10.02 25.73
CA LEU A 303 14.23 -10.67 25.31
C LEU A 303 14.34 -11.20 23.88
N GLU A 304 13.66 -12.30 23.60
CA GLU A 304 13.42 -12.75 22.25
C GLU A 304 12.47 -11.76 21.51
N VAL A 305 12.57 -11.68 20.18
CA VAL A 305 11.78 -10.74 19.37
C VAL A 305 10.27 -10.83 19.64
N LYS A 306 9.73 -12.04 19.84
CA LYS A 306 8.29 -12.25 20.11
C LYS A 306 7.86 -11.58 21.43
N ASP A 307 8.62 -11.78 22.49
CA ASP A 307 8.32 -11.25 23.82
C ASP A 307 8.58 -9.73 23.87
N ALA A 308 9.61 -9.28 23.17
CA ALA A 308 9.92 -7.86 23.02
C ALA A 308 8.79 -7.09 22.30
N LYS A 309 8.19 -7.65 21.23
CA LYS A 309 7.02 -7.06 20.58
C LYS A 309 5.85 -6.90 21.54
N ALA A 310 5.50 -7.94 22.27
CA ALA A 310 4.40 -7.90 23.23
C ALA A 310 4.64 -6.85 24.32
N LYS A 311 5.84 -6.81 24.87
CA LYS A 311 6.23 -5.86 25.91
C LYS A 311 6.27 -4.42 25.40
N MET A 312 6.77 -4.20 24.17
CA MET A 312 6.77 -2.88 23.54
C MET A 312 5.35 -2.38 23.29
N ILE A 313 4.45 -3.21 22.77
CA ILE A 313 3.05 -2.83 22.56
C ILE A 313 2.41 -2.38 23.87
N ALA A 314 2.58 -3.15 24.95
CA ALA A 314 2.05 -2.79 26.26
C ALA A 314 2.63 -1.44 26.76
N PHE A 315 3.92 -1.20 26.57
CA PHE A 315 4.56 0.07 26.89
C PHE A 315 3.99 1.25 26.09
N LEU A 316 3.80 1.07 24.76
CA LEU A 316 3.26 2.11 23.89
C LEU A 316 1.82 2.50 24.29
N GLU A 317 1.02 1.51 24.65
CA GLU A 317 -0.36 1.70 25.12
C GLU A 317 -0.40 2.39 26.50
N GLU A 318 0.44 1.98 27.44
CA GLU A 318 0.55 2.59 28.76
C GLU A 318 0.95 4.07 28.67
N LYS A 319 1.88 4.40 27.76
CA LYS A 319 2.32 5.78 27.53
C LYS A 319 1.38 6.60 26.64
N GLY A 320 0.36 5.99 26.03
CA GLY A 320 -0.55 6.67 25.12
C GLY A 320 0.10 7.18 23.82
N ILE A 321 1.22 6.57 23.41
CA ILE A 321 2.02 6.93 22.22
C ILE A 321 1.91 5.91 21.10
N GLY A 322 1.09 4.86 21.28
CA GLY A 322 0.81 3.86 20.26
C GLY A 322 -0.24 2.86 20.73
N THR A 323 -0.69 2.01 19.80
CA THR A 323 -1.72 0.97 20.06
C THR A 323 -1.45 -0.25 19.18
N ALA A 324 -1.86 -1.43 19.69
CA ALA A 324 -1.86 -2.65 18.86
C ALA A 324 -2.74 -2.46 17.62
N LYS A 325 -2.30 -2.97 16.48
CA LYS A 325 -3.06 -2.88 15.23
C LYS A 325 -2.90 -4.12 14.38
N THR A 326 -4.01 -4.62 13.87
CA THR A 326 -4.03 -5.62 12.80
C THR A 326 -4.35 -4.95 11.48
N ASN A 327 -3.53 -5.18 10.48
CA ASN A 327 -3.71 -4.69 9.11
C ASN A 327 -3.79 -5.87 8.13
N TYR A 328 -4.33 -5.59 6.95
CA TYR A 328 -4.45 -6.53 5.84
C TYR A 328 -3.89 -5.90 4.55
N LYS A 329 -3.26 -6.70 3.70
CA LYS A 329 -2.92 -6.28 2.32
C LYS A 329 -4.17 -6.17 1.45
N LEU A 330 -5.20 -6.99 1.77
CA LEU A 330 -6.50 -6.95 1.10
C LEU A 330 -7.07 -5.53 1.18
N ARG A 331 -7.55 -5.01 0.05
CA ARG A 331 -8.13 -3.67 -0.05
C ARG A 331 -9.57 -3.76 -0.50
N ASP A 332 -10.38 -2.80 -0.10
CA ASP A 332 -11.74 -2.67 -0.60
C ASP A 332 -11.76 -2.49 -2.12
N TRP A 333 -12.78 -3.05 -2.73
CA TRP A 333 -12.91 -3.00 -4.18
C TRP A 333 -13.51 -1.68 -4.65
N VAL A 334 -12.92 -1.09 -5.69
CA VAL A 334 -13.55 0.00 -6.44
C VAL A 334 -14.61 -0.62 -7.35
N PHE A 335 -15.87 -0.28 -7.11
CA PHE A 335 -16.99 -0.81 -7.90
C PHE A 335 -17.23 0.01 -9.17
N SER A 336 -17.19 1.33 -9.10
CA SER A 336 -17.55 2.25 -10.19
C SER A 336 -16.34 2.83 -10.92
N ARG A 337 -15.47 2.00 -11.52
CA ARG A 337 -14.27 2.49 -12.23
C ARG A 337 -14.58 3.15 -13.56
N GLN A 338 -15.03 2.38 -14.55
CA GLN A 338 -15.25 2.82 -15.93
C GLN A 338 -16.72 3.02 -16.23
N ARG A 339 -17.58 2.25 -15.62
CA ARG A 339 -19.03 2.27 -15.79
C ARG A 339 -19.71 2.64 -14.48
N TYR A 340 -20.87 3.28 -14.60
CA TYR A 340 -21.64 3.71 -13.43
C TYR A 340 -22.02 2.54 -12.51
N TRP A 341 -22.28 1.36 -13.10
CA TRP A 341 -22.63 0.14 -12.37
C TRP A 341 -21.53 -0.92 -12.35
N GLY A 342 -20.29 -0.54 -12.64
CA GLY A 342 -19.16 -1.49 -12.67
C GLY A 342 -19.10 -2.37 -13.92
N GLU A 343 -19.93 -2.10 -14.92
CA GLU A 343 -20.02 -2.84 -16.18
C GLU A 343 -19.30 -2.10 -17.34
#